data_09b53575f2267589995c720fd9dbca1b
#
_entry.id   09b53575f2267589995c720fd9dbca1b
#
_cell.length_a   1.000
_cell.length_b   1.000
_cell.length_c   1.000
_cell.angle_alpha   90.00
_cell.angle_beta   90.00
_cell.angle_gamma   90.00
#
_symmetry.space_group_name_H-M   'P 1'
#
loop_
_entity.id
_entity.type
_entity.pdbx_description
1 polymer ?
#
loop_
_entity_poly.entity_id
_entity_poly.type
_entity_poly.pdbx_seq_one_letter_code
_entity_poly.pdbx_strand_id
1 'polypeptide(L)'
;MPATPDPARRPSPDAVQTASSTFDEALRFGPLGWFAVAGLVVTLWIALLPVDLVLATAVAAVAAVVAVLLVVRWTPRVRVRGGELVAGRAHIPLDLLRAPRALAGAELREALGPGLDARAYVCLRGWVHSAVRVDVDDPQDPTPYWIVSTRRPDELVAALTRG
;
A
#
# COMPACT_ATOMS: atom_id res chain seq x y z
N MET A 1 -55.07 5.58 3.89
CA MET A 1 -54.25 6.55 3.13
C MET A 1 -52.82 6.20 3.31
N PRO A 2 -52.08 5.78 2.28
CA PRO A 2 -50.65 5.54 2.36
C PRO A 2 -49.92 6.88 2.28
N ALA A 3 -48.94 7.08 3.18
CA ALA A 3 -48.11 8.28 3.26
C ALA A 3 -47.19 8.37 2.03
N THR A 4 -47.25 9.54 1.37
CA THR A 4 -46.39 9.87 0.23
C THR A 4 -44.94 10.04 0.72
N PRO A 5 -43.92 9.43 0.07
CA PRO A 5 -42.52 9.63 0.43
C PRO A 5 -42.11 11.09 0.15
N ASP A 6 -41.48 11.72 1.12
CA ASP A 6 -40.92 13.08 1.02
C ASP A 6 -39.73 13.11 0.05
N PRO A 7 -39.81 13.84 -1.09
CA PRO A 7 -38.74 13.90 -2.07
C PRO A 7 -37.56 14.80 -1.64
N ALA A 8 -37.60 15.42 -0.45
CA ALA A 8 -36.60 16.39 0.00
C ALA A 8 -35.40 15.75 0.77
N ARG A 9 -35.41 14.45 1.06
CA ARG A 9 -34.34 13.79 1.76
C ARG A 9 -33.27 13.24 0.79
N ARG A 10 -32.65 14.13 0.03
CA ARG A 10 -31.39 13.78 -0.64
C ARG A 10 -30.32 13.59 0.44
N PRO A 11 -29.61 12.44 0.49
CA PRO A 11 -28.49 12.30 1.40
C PRO A 11 -27.45 13.39 1.08
N SER A 12 -26.95 14.05 2.12
CA SER A 12 -25.90 15.05 1.98
C SER A 12 -24.68 14.45 1.29
N PRO A 13 -23.98 15.19 0.40
CA PRO A 13 -22.78 14.72 -0.27
C PRO A 13 -21.72 14.19 0.70
N ASP A 14 -21.66 14.75 1.91
CA ASP A 14 -20.77 14.33 2.99
C ASP A 14 -21.13 12.95 3.59
N ALA A 15 -22.42 12.57 3.56
CA ALA A 15 -22.87 11.26 4.02
C ALA A 15 -22.49 10.13 3.04
N VAL A 16 -22.36 10.45 1.74
CA VAL A 16 -21.90 9.51 0.72
C VAL A 16 -20.37 9.35 0.75
N GLN A 17 -19.64 10.37 1.17
CA GLN A 17 -18.18 10.32 1.28
C GLN A 17 -17.68 9.59 2.54
N THR A 18 -18.47 9.58 3.63
CA THR A 18 -18.10 8.91 4.89
C THR A 18 -18.35 7.40 4.86
N ALA A 19 -19.10 6.89 3.88
CA ALA A 19 -19.36 5.46 3.71
C ALA A 19 -18.24 4.70 2.98
N SER A 20 -17.03 5.29 2.80
CA SER A 20 -16.25 4.88 1.64
C SER A 20 -14.85 4.32 1.90
N SER A 21 -14.30 4.28 3.08
CA SER A 21 -13.05 3.55 3.32
C SER A 21 -13.05 2.93 4.71
N THR A 22 -13.22 1.63 4.77
CA THR A 22 -13.09 0.87 6.02
C THR A 22 -11.62 0.80 6.45
N PHE A 23 -10.69 0.94 5.50
CA PHE A 23 -9.24 0.93 5.73
C PHE A 23 -8.53 1.72 4.61
N ASP A 24 -7.59 2.60 4.98
CA ASP A 24 -6.67 3.28 4.04
C ASP A 24 -5.29 3.41 4.70
N GLU A 25 -4.29 2.83 4.09
CA GLU A 25 -2.90 2.93 4.52
C GLU A 25 -1.98 3.24 3.35
N ALA A 26 -1.22 4.34 3.46
CA ALA A 26 -0.11 4.62 2.57
C ALA A 26 1.19 4.06 3.17
N LEU A 27 1.82 3.13 2.48
CA LEU A 27 3.07 2.50 2.92
C LEU A 27 4.27 3.43 2.64
N ARG A 28 4.29 4.59 3.32
CA ARG A 28 5.34 5.61 3.15
C ARG A 28 6.69 5.09 3.61
N PHE A 29 7.75 5.61 3.01
CA PHE A 29 9.12 5.45 3.49
C PHE A 29 9.22 5.89 4.95
N GLY A 30 9.87 5.06 5.78
CA GLY A 30 10.21 5.45 7.14
C GLY A 30 11.31 6.52 7.16
N PRO A 31 11.56 7.15 8.33
CA PRO A 31 12.60 8.18 8.47
C PRO A 31 13.98 7.68 8.03
N LEU A 32 14.31 6.43 8.31
CA LEU A 32 15.57 5.80 7.89
C LEU A 32 15.75 5.82 6.35
N GLY A 33 14.68 5.58 5.59
CA GLY A 33 14.72 5.68 4.14
C GLY A 33 15.03 7.09 3.64
N TRP A 34 14.48 8.10 4.30
CA TRP A 34 14.79 9.51 3.99
C TRP A 34 16.23 9.86 4.34
N PHE A 35 16.79 9.37 5.45
CA PHE A 35 18.20 9.54 5.77
C PHE A 35 19.12 8.89 4.73
N ALA A 36 18.77 7.70 4.22
CA ALA A 36 19.53 7.05 3.16
C ALA A 36 19.53 7.87 1.86
N VAL A 37 18.35 8.40 1.46
CA VAL A 37 18.24 9.27 0.28
C VAL A 37 19.07 10.56 0.47
N ALA A 38 18.94 11.22 1.62
CA ALA A 38 19.72 12.43 1.91
C ALA A 38 21.24 12.15 1.91
N GLY A 39 21.66 11.05 2.53
CA GLY A 39 23.06 10.61 2.53
C GLY A 39 23.61 10.39 1.12
N LEU A 40 22.83 9.73 0.25
CA LEU A 40 23.21 9.52 -1.15
C LEU A 40 23.39 10.84 -1.91
N VAL A 41 22.45 11.79 -1.75
CA VAL A 41 22.52 13.11 -2.39
C VAL A 41 23.74 13.90 -1.89
N VAL A 42 24.00 13.88 -0.57
CA VAL A 42 25.19 14.55 0.02
C VAL A 42 26.48 13.93 -0.48
N THR A 43 26.55 12.59 -0.53
CA THR A 43 27.73 11.88 -1.05
C THR A 43 28.01 12.25 -2.51
N LEU A 44 26.96 12.30 -3.34
CA LEU A 44 27.06 12.71 -4.74
C LEU A 44 27.57 14.16 -4.85
N TRP A 45 27.04 15.05 -4.02
CA TRP A 45 27.46 16.46 -3.98
C TRP A 45 28.94 16.59 -3.62
N ILE A 46 29.40 15.93 -2.54
CA ILE A 46 30.81 15.94 -2.10
C ILE A 46 31.73 15.37 -3.19
N ALA A 47 31.33 14.29 -3.85
CA ALA A 47 32.12 13.65 -4.90
C ALA A 47 32.36 14.57 -6.12
N LEU A 48 31.44 15.49 -6.39
CA LEU A 48 31.53 16.42 -7.52
C LEU A 48 32.17 17.76 -7.15
N LEU A 49 32.37 18.10 -5.86
CA LEU A 49 33.00 19.37 -5.41
C LEU A 49 34.36 19.61 -6.04
N PRO A 50 35.27 18.61 -6.23
CA PRO A 50 36.59 18.85 -6.84
C PRO A 50 36.51 19.25 -8.31
N VAL A 51 35.40 19.00 -8.99
CA VAL A 51 35.22 19.30 -10.40
C VAL A 51 34.76 20.75 -10.56
N ASP A 52 33.61 21.08 -9.97
CA ASP A 52 33.04 22.44 -10.02
C ASP A 52 31.88 22.55 -9.01
N LEU A 53 31.83 23.63 -8.23
CA LEU A 53 30.82 23.82 -7.20
C LEU A 53 29.41 24.02 -7.78
N VAL A 54 29.31 24.74 -8.91
CA VAL A 54 28.01 24.99 -9.54
C VAL A 54 27.43 23.70 -10.12
N LEU A 55 28.30 22.93 -10.81
CA LEU A 55 27.93 21.61 -11.34
C LEU A 55 27.50 20.65 -10.22
N ALA A 56 28.29 20.54 -9.15
CA ALA A 56 27.99 19.70 -7.99
C ALA A 56 26.61 20.03 -7.40
N THR A 57 26.35 21.34 -7.21
CA THR A 57 25.06 21.80 -6.63
C THR A 57 23.88 21.52 -7.58
N ALA A 58 24.04 21.77 -8.87
CA ALA A 58 22.99 21.50 -9.87
C ALA A 58 22.65 20.03 -9.95
N VAL A 59 23.65 19.14 -10.03
CA VAL A 59 23.46 17.69 -10.09
C VAL A 59 22.81 17.17 -8.81
N ALA A 60 23.26 17.61 -7.63
CA ALA A 60 22.68 17.21 -6.36
C ALA A 60 21.22 17.65 -6.23
N ALA A 61 20.88 18.87 -6.67
CA ALA A 61 19.50 19.35 -6.68
C ALA A 61 18.59 18.51 -7.59
N VAL A 62 19.04 18.21 -8.80
CA VAL A 62 18.30 17.34 -9.72
C VAL A 62 18.14 15.94 -9.13
N ALA A 63 19.19 15.35 -8.57
CA ALA A 63 19.14 14.04 -7.93
C ALA A 63 18.15 14.02 -6.75
N ALA A 64 18.13 15.07 -5.92
CA ALA A 64 17.18 15.20 -4.83
C ALA A 64 15.72 15.24 -5.33
N VAL A 65 15.43 16.04 -6.35
CA VAL A 65 14.09 16.14 -6.95
C VAL A 65 13.66 14.78 -7.53
N VAL A 66 14.54 14.13 -8.30
CA VAL A 66 14.26 12.81 -8.88
C VAL A 66 14.00 11.77 -7.79
N ALA A 67 14.82 11.75 -6.73
CA ALA A 67 14.65 10.84 -5.61
C ALA A 67 13.30 11.03 -4.91
N VAL A 68 12.89 12.29 -4.64
CA VAL A 68 11.58 12.60 -4.06
C VAL A 68 10.45 12.12 -4.97
N LEU A 69 10.51 12.40 -6.26
CA LEU A 69 9.50 11.98 -7.23
C LEU A 69 9.37 10.45 -7.30
N LEU A 70 10.51 9.73 -7.28
CA LEU A 70 10.51 8.27 -7.27
C LEU A 70 9.89 7.73 -5.99
N VAL A 71 10.26 8.25 -4.81
CA VAL A 71 9.68 7.84 -3.53
C VAL A 71 8.17 8.05 -3.50
N VAL A 72 7.69 9.21 -3.97
CA VAL A 72 6.25 9.52 -4.01
C VAL A 72 5.50 8.60 -4.98
N ARG A 73 6.05 8.36 -6.17
CA ARG A 73 5.42 7.49 -7.18
C ARG A 73 5.42 6.01 -6.79
N TRP A 74 6.43 5.57 -6.03
CA TRP A 74 6.57 4.17 -5.62
C TRP A 74 5.96 3.88 -4.26
N THR A 75 5.24 4.82 -3.65
CA THR A 75 4.49 4.61 -2.42
C THR A 75 3.13 3.96 -2.75
N PRO A 76 2.98 2.63 -2.60
CA PRO A 76 1.70 1.99 -2.82
C PRO A 76 0.74 2.33 -1.68
N ARG A 77 -0.52 2.27 -2.00
CA ARG A 77 -1.60 2.38 -1.01
C ARG A 77 -2.32 1.05 -0.91
N VAL A 78 -2.68 0.70 0.31
CA VAL A 78 -3.56 -0.42 0.62
C VAL A 78 -4.85 0.16 1.13
N ARG A 79 -5.97 -0.19 0.48
CA ARG A 79 -7.29 0.35 0.80
C ARG A 79 -8.34 -0.76 0.73
N VAL A 80 -9.28 -0.70 1.67
CA VAL A 80 -10.55 -1.42 1.57
C VAL A 80 -11.63 -0.38 1.39
N ARG A 81 -12.25 -0.35 0.21
CA ARG A 81 -13.26 0.65 -0.14
C ARG A 81 -14.29 0.07 -1.12
N GLY A 82 -15.57 0.37 -0.87
CA GLY A 82 -16.63 0.03 -1.82
C GLY A 82 -16.79 -1.48 -2.08
N GLY A 83 -16.43 -2.33 -1.09
CA GLY A 83 -16.49 -3.78 -1.28
C GLY A 83 -15.29 -4.38 -2.02
N GLU A 84 -14.19 -3.61 -2.18
CA GLU A 84 -12.98 -4.07 -2.84
C GLU A 84 -11.73 -3.86 -1.97
N LEU A 85 -10.77 -4.79 -2.07
CA LEU A 85 -9.40 -4.61 -1.62
C LEU A 85 -8.54 -4.09 -2.77
N VAL A 86 -7.95 -2.93 -2.57
CA VAL A 86 -6.97 -2.32 -3.50
C VAL A 86 -5.59 -2.39 -2.87
N ALA A 87 -4.66 -3.09 -3.51
CA ALA A 87 -3.28 -3.24 -3.06
C ALA A 87 -2.30 -2.85 -4.19
N GLY A 88 -1.74 -1.65 -4.10
CA GLY A 88 -0.88 -1.10 -5.13
C GLY A 88 -1.64 -0.79 -6.42
N ARG A 89 -1.48 -1.61 -7.45
CA ARG A 89 -2.14 -1.46 -8.76
C ARG A 89 -3.25 -2.48 -9.01
N ALA A 90 -3.36 -3.49 -8.16
CA ALA A 90 -4.37 -4.54 -8.25
C ALA A 90 -5.54 -4.24 -7.32
N HIS A 91 -6.72 -4.71 -7.71
CA HIS A 91 -7.94 -4.66 -6.92
C HIS A 91 -8.68 -5.98 -7.05
N ILE A 92 -9.39 -6.37 -5.99
CA ILE A 92 -10.19 -7.59 -5.95
C ILE A 92 -11.43 -7.37 -5.07
N PRO A 93 -12.61 -7.83 -5.50
CA PRO A 93 -13.82 -7.82 -4.69
C PRO A 93 -13.66 -8.62 -3.39
N LEU A 94 -14.23 -8.13 -2.28
CA LEU A 94 -14.11 -8.77 -0.96
C LEU A 94 -14.84 -10.12 -0.90
N ASP A 95 -15.88 -10.28 -1.68
CA ASP A 95 -16.65 -11.53 -1.77
C ASP A 95 -15.88 -12.72 -2.36
N LEU A 96 -14.78 -12.44 -3.08
CA LEU A 96 -13.82 -13.44 -3.58
C LEU A 96 -12.70 -13.75 -2.59
N LEU A 97 -12.62 -13.05 -1.45
CA LEU A 97 -11.56 -13.21 -0.47
C LEU A 97 -11.98 -14.10 0.69
N ARG A 98 -11.07 -14.99 1.12
CA ARG A 98 -11.32 -15.96 2.20
C ARG A 98 -10.18 -15.97 3.20
N ALA A 99 -10.50 -16.31 4.44
CA ALA A 99 -9.54 -16.59 5.51
C ALA A 99 -8.42 -15.53 5.65
N PRO A 100 -8.74 -14.22 5.79
CA PRO A 100 -7.72 -13.21 5.99
C PRO A 100 -6.98 -13.47 7.32
N ARG A 101 -5.64 -13.47 7.28
CA ARG A 101 -4.80 -13.71 8.46
C ARG A 101 -3.60 -12.78 8.47
N ALA A 102 -3.28 -12.27 9.66
CA ALA A 102 -2.07 -11.49 9.88
C ALA A 102 -0.82 -12.37 9.85
N LEU A 103 0.24 -11.89 9.23
CA LEU A 103 1.54 -12.54 9.18
C LEU A 103 2.60 -11.59 9.70
N ALA A 104 3.49 -12.07 10.59
CA ALA A 104 4.61 -11.31 11.10
C ALA A 104 5.80 -12.23 11.44
N GLY A 105 7.00 -11.65 11.54
CA GLY A 105 8.19 -12.36 12.04
C GLY A 105 8.51 -13.63 11.26
N ALA A 106 8.52 -14.77 11.94
CA ALA A 106 8.87 -16.07 11.36
C ALA A 106 7.84 -16.56 10.33
N GLU A 107 6.54 -16.39 10.61
CA GLU A 107 5.45 -16.80 9.72
C GLU A 107 5.48 -16.02 8.40
N LEU A 108 5.78 -14.72 8.45
CA LEU A 108 5.92 -13.92 7.23
C LEU A 108 7.13 -14.38 6.40
N ARG A 109 8.26 -14.71 7.06
CA ARG A 109 9.45 -15.22 6.36
C ARG A 109 9.19 -16.57 5.71
N GLU A 110 8.48 -17.46 6.37
CA GLU A 110 8.09 -18.76 5.82
C GLU A 110 7.16 -18.58 4.62
N ALA A 111 6.13 -17.73 4.75
CA ALA A 111 5.17 -17.46 3.69
C ALA A 111 5.79 -16.79 2.45
N LEU A 112 6.89 -16.04 2.62
CA LEU A 112 7.62 -15.37 1.53
C LEU A 112 8.81 -16.16 1.01
N GLY A 113 9.18 -17.22 1.69
CA GLY A 113 10.28 -18.12 1.33
C GLY A 113 9.75 -19.47 0.83
N PRO A 114 10.02 -20.57 1.60
CA PRO A 114 9.64 -21.91 1.16
C PRO A 114 8.14 -22.11 0.90
N GLY A 115 7.29 -21.38 1.62
CA GLY A 115 5.83 -21.47 1.49
C GLY A 115 5.20 -20.59 0.40
N LEU A 116 6.01 -19.89 -0.41
CA LEU A 116 5.49 -18.98 -1.44
C LEU A 116 5.10 -19.74 -2.71
N ASP A 117 3.83 -19.65 -3.10
CA ASP A 117 3.40 -20.09 -4.43
C ASP A 117 3.78 -19.02 -5.48
N ALA A 118 4.38 -19.44 -6.58
CA ALA A 118 4.81 -18.55 -7.67
C ALA A 118 3.65 -17.80 -8.35
N ARG A 119 2.41 -18.28 -8.18
CA ARG A 119 1.19 -17.65 -8.72
C ARG A 119 0.56 -16.66 -7.73
N ALA A 120 1.06 -16.59 -6.49
CA ALA A 120 0.51 -15.68 -5.50
C ALA A 120 0.75 -14.22 -5.88
N TYR A 121 -0.24 -13.36 -5.63
CA TYR A 121 -0.04 -11.92 -5.75
C TYR A 121 0.66 -11.38 -4.50
N VAL A 122 1.80 -10.73 -4.69
CA VAL A 122 2.65 -10.26 -3.59
C VAL A 122 2.87 -8.76 -3.70
N CYS A 123 2.24 -7.99 -2.80
CA CYS A 123 2.43 -6.54 -2.67
C CYS A 123 3.20 -6.21 -1.40
N LEU A 124 4.53 -6.33 -1.46
CA LEU A 124 5.41 -6.14 -0.31
C LEU A 124 6.18 -4.83 -0.36
N ARG A 125 6.58 -4.40 0.85
CA ARG A 125 7.54 -3.31 1.07
C ARG A 125 8.57 -3.74 2.11
N GLY A 126 9.85 -3.68 1.73
CA GLY A 126 10.96 -4.16 2.56
C GLY A 126 11.13 -3.44 3.91
N TRP A 127 10.50 -2.27 4.07
CA TRP A 127 10.48 -1.52 5.33
C TRP A 127 9.23 -1.78 6.20
N VAL A 128 8.35 -2.69 5.77
CA VAL A 128 7.17 -3.11 6.53
C VAL A 128 7.34 -4.59 6.87
N HIS A 129 7.34 -4.90 8.16
CA HIS A 129 7.70 -6.23 8.68
C HIS A 129 6.48 -7.07 9.06
N SER A 130 5.29 -6.65 8.62
CA SER A 130 4.04 -7.37 8.78
C SER A 130 3.22 -7.32 7.49
N ALA A 131 2.35 -8.30 7.30
CA ALA A 131 1.51 -8.42 6.14
C ALA A 131 0.18 -9.10 6.51
N VAL A 132 -0.77 -9.07 5.60
CA VAL A 132 -1.96 -9.90 5.64
C VAL A 132 -1.91 -10.84 4.44
N ARG A 133 -2.13 -12.12 4.70
CA ARG A 133 -2.44 -13.10 3.66
C ARG A 133 -3.95 -13.28 3.61
N VAL A 134 -4.47 -13.35 2.39
CA VAL A 134 -5.88 -13.62 2.13
C VAL A 134 -5.97 -14.57 0.94
N ASP A 135 -6.71 -15.66 1.08
CA ASP A 135 -6.88 -16.64 0.03
C ASP A 135 -7.92 -16.13 -0.99
N VAL A 136 -7.71 -16.42 -2.27
CA VAL A 136 -8.58 -16.02 -3.38
C VAL A 136 -9.44 -17.21 -3.79
N ASP A 137 -10.75 -17.00 -3.84
CA ASP A 137 -11.77 -17.98 -4.25
C ASP A 137 -12.44 -17.47 -5.54
N ASP A 138 -11.65 -17.35 -6.59
CA ASP A 138 -12.10 -16.95 -7.93
C ASP A 138 -11.81 -18.08 -8.93
N PRO A 139 -12.84 -18.75 -9.48
CA PRO A 139 -12.66 -19.80 -10.49
C PRO A 139 -12.00 -19.34 -11.79
N GLN A 140 -11.96 -18.01 -12.05
CA GLN A 140 -11.40 -17.44 -13.27
C GLN A 140 -9.95 -16.93 -13.09
N ASP A 141 -9.49 -16.80 -11.82
CA ASP A 141 -8.14 -16.34 -11.51
C ASP A 141 -7.30 -17.48 -10.90
N PRO A 142 -6.19 -17.90 -11.52
CA PRO A 142 -5.31 -18.93 -10.99
C PRO A 142 -4.53 -18.49 -9.74
N THR A 143 -4.66 -17.26 -9.28
CA THR A 143 -3.99 -16.70 -8.10
C THR A 143 -4.54 -17.35 -6.83
N PRO A 144 -3.75 -18.15 -6.07
CA PRO A 144 -4.25 -18.84 -4.90
C PRO A 144 -4.48 -17.94 -3.69
N TYR A 145 -3.68 -16.90 -3.53
CA TYR A 145 -3.78 -15.95 -2.42
C TYR A 145 -3.01 -14.65 -2.69
N TRP A 146 -3.34 -13.63 -1.92
CA TRP A 146 -2.59 -12.37 -1.86
C TRP A 146 -1.81 -12.26 -0.56
N ILE A 147 -0.59 -11.67 -0.63
CA ILE A 147 0.17 -11.23 0.53
C ILE A 147 0.41 -9.73 0.39
N VAL A 148 -0.15 -8.96 1.30
CA VAL A 148 -0.13 -7.49 1.25
C VAL A 148 0.54 -6.95 2.51
N SER A 149 1.64 -6.19 2.36
CA SER A 149 2.29 -5.50 3.47
C SER A 149 1.38 -4.46 4.09
N THR A 150 1.34 -4.42 5.40
CA THR A 150 0.62 -3.41 6.21
C THR A 150 1.28 -3.28 7.58
N ARG A 151 1.28 -2.07 8.15
CA ARG A 151 1.71 -1.83 9.54
C ARG A 151 0.59 -2.07 10.56
N ARG A 152 -0.64 -2.26 10.04
CA ARG A 152 -1.86 -2.46 10.84
C ARG A 152 -2.57 -3.74 10.40
N PRO A 153 -1.92 -4.94 10.58
CA PRO A 153 -2.45 -6.18 10.04
C PRO A 153 -3.81 -6.54 10.64
N ASP A 154 -4.02 -6.33 11.94
CA ASP A 154 -5.28 -6.67 12.60
C ASP A 154 -6.44 -5.79 12.12
N GLU A 155 -6.18 -4.50 11.88
CA GLU A 155 -7.19 -3.59 11.33
C GLU A 155 -7.56 -3.97 9.89
N LEU A 156 -6.58 -4.36 9.07
CA LEU A 156 -6.83 -4.82 7.72
C LEU A 156 -7.61 -6.14 7.70
N VAL A 157 -7.25 -7.12 8.55
CA VAL A 157 -8.01 -8.36 8.73
C VAL A 157 -9.45 -8.06 9.13
N ALA A 158 -9.65 -7.18 10.14
CA ALA A 158 -10.98 -6.79 10.56
C ALA A 158 -11.79 -6.07 9.46
N ALA A 159 -11.13 -5.28 8.60
CA ALA A 159 -11.77 -4.63 7.47
C ALA A 159 -12.19 -5.63 6.37
N LEU A 160 -11.36 -6.64 6.09
CA LEU A 160 -11.64 -7.70 5.13
C LEU A 160 -12.74 -8.69 5.60
N THR A 161 -12.90 -8.86 6.92
CA THR A 161 -13.90 -9.75 7.49
C THR A 161 -15.29 -9.11 7.59
N ARG A 162 -15.36 -7.78 7.61
CA ARG A 162 -16.62 -7.03 7.74
C ARG A 162 -17.31 -6.69 6.42
N GLY A 163 -16.65 -6.85 5.31
CA GLY A 163 -17.18 -6.63 3.96
C GLY A 163 -17.69 -7.92 3.36
#